data_c6f3a2c8b8be928a9a82cd90e00eda87
#
_entry.id   c6f3a2c8b8be928a9a82cd90e00eda87
#
_cell.length_a   1.000
_cell.length_b   1.000
_cell.length_c   1.000
_cell.angle_alpha   90.00
_cell.angle_beta   90.00
_cell.angle_gamma   90.00
#
_symmetry.space_group_name_H-M   'P 1'
#
loop_
_entity.id
_entity.type
_entity.pdbx_description
1 polymer ?
#
loop_
_entity_poly.entity_id
_entity_poly.type
_entity_poly.pdbx_seq_one_letter_code
_entity_poly.pdbx_strand_id
1 'polypeptide(L)'
;MSYHIQIIPKVLHFKQPAGTSRGTYTTRKSWYLYLTSDEAPGRVGIGECAPLPKLSCDDLPDYELILADICRQTEQTGMPDTEALRPYPSILFGLETAFRHFRTGSFSLWDTPFSRGEAGIPINGLIWMGDYKKMLEQIEMKMQTGFRCIKLKIGAINFEEELALLKHIRAHFSAKEIELRVDANGAF
;
A
#
# COMPACT_ATOMS: atom_id res chain seq x y z
N MET A 1 -31.24 1.56 2.38
CA MET A 1 -30.52 2.57 1.59
C MET A 1 -30.26 2.00 0.23
N SER A 2 -30.67 2.75 -0.81
CA SER A 2 -30.33 2.43 -2.19
C SER A 2 -28.95 3.00 -2.50
N TYR A 3 -27.98 2.14 -2.71
CA TYR A 3 -26.60 2.54 -3.02
C TYR A 3 -26.31 2.42 -4.50
N HIS A 4 -25.45 3.31 -5.02
CA HIS A 4 -24.94 3.31 -6.38
C HIS A 4 -23.42 3.36 -6.34
N ILE A 5 -22.75 2.50 -7.09
CA ILE A 5 -21.29 2.39 -7.12
C ILE A 5 -20.80 2.65 -8.54
N GLN A 6 -20.15 3.78 -8.73
CA GLN A 6 -19.46 4.09 -9.99
C GLN A 6 -18.00 3.64 -9.90
N ILE A 7 -17.54 2.89 -10.90
CA ILE A 7 -16.16 2.42 -11.02
C ILE A 7 -15.41 3.34 -11.99
N ILE A 8 -14.30 3.93 -11.53
CA ILE A 8 -13.46 4.82 -12.33
C ILE A 8 -12.05 4.25 -12.40
N PRO A 9 -11.64 3.63 -13.53
CA PRO A 9 -10.28 3.15 -13.71
C PRO A 9 -9.32 4.33 -13.89
N LYS A 10 -8.12 4.21 -13.30
CA LYS A 10 -7.06 5.20 -13.45
C LYS A 10 -5.70 4.52 -13.53
N VAL A 11 -4.87 4.94 -14.48
CA VAL A 11 -3.47 4.53 -14.56
C VAL A 11 -2.62 5.62 -13.91
N LEU A 12 -1.88 5.24 -12.87
CA LEU A 12 -0.89 6.08 -12.20
C LEU A 12 0.49 5.77 -12.77
N HIS A 13 1.30 6.81 -12.97
CA HIS A 13 2.69 6.68 -13.42
C HIS A 13 3.62 6.95 -12.25
N PHE A 14 4.56 6.03 -12.02
CA PHE A 14 5.59 6.24 -11.00
C PHE A 14 6.54 7.36 -11.45
N LYS A 15 6.92 8.24 -10.53
CA LYS A 15 7.95 9.27 -10.78
C LYS A 15 9.32 8.66 -11.06
N GLN A 16 9.58 7.49 -10.48
CA GLN A 16 10.75 6.66 -10.71
C GLN A 16 10.31 5.20 -10.77
N PRO A 17 10.94 4.35 -11.59
CA PRO A 17 10.61 2.93 -11.64
C PRO A 17 10.72 2.29 -10.25
N ALA A 18 9.71 1.53 -9.85
CA ALA A 18 9.66 0.84 -8.57
C ALA A 18 10.08 -0.63 -8.76
N GLY A 19 11.28 -0.96 -8.32
CA GLY A 19 11.78 -2.34 -8.33
C GLY A 19 11.15 -3.17 -7.21
N THR A 20 10.80 -4.41 -7.51
CA THR A 20 10.32 -5.42 -6.56
C THR A 20 10.98 -6.76 -6.86
N SER A 21 10.81 -7.75 -5.98
CA SER A 21 11.26 -9.14 -6.23
C SER A 21 10.60 -9.79 -7.46
N ARG A 22 9.51 -9.23 -7.96
CA ARG A 22 8.73 -9.71 -9.12
C ARG A 22 8.96 -8.93 -10.40
N GLY A 23 9.75 -7.86 -10.35
CA GLY A 23 10.06 -7.01 -11.50
C GLY A 23 9.96 -5.52 -11.19
N THR A 24 10.03 -4.71 -12.23
CA THR A 24 10.00 -3.25 -12.12
C THR A 24 8.68 -2.70 -12.65
N TYR A 25 8.02 -1.90 -11.84
CA TYR A 25 6.79 -1.22 -12.22
C TYR A 25 7.06 0.24 -12.59
N THR A 26 6.50 0.68 -13.71
CA THR A 26 6.50 2.08 -14.17
C THR A 26 5.12 2.70 -14.09
N THR A 27 4.10 1.86 -14.05
CA THR A 27 2.68 2.25 -13.91
C THR A 27 1.97 1.37 -12.91
N ARG A 28 0.86 1.87 -12.36
CA ARG A 28 -0.09 1.11 -11.57
C ARG A 28 -1.50 1.46 -12.00
N LYS A 29 -2.29 0.47 -12.35
CA LYS A 29 -3.72 0.63 -12.59
C LYS A 29 -4.48 0.44 -11.27
N SER A 30 -5.38 1.36 -10.98
CA SER A 30 -6.30 1.32 -9.85
C SER A 30 -7.72 1.59 -10.33
N TRP A 31 -8.71 1.11 -9.59
CA TRP A 31 -10.13 1.38 -9.83
C TRP A 31 -10.68 2.07 -8.59
N TYR A 32 -11.09 3.33 -8.76
CA TYR A 32 -11.75 4.06 -7.69
C TYR A 32 -13.23 3.74 -7.70
N LEU A 33 -13.78 3.52 -6.51
CA LEU A 33 -15.20 3.31 -6.27
C LEU A 33 -15.77 4.61 -5.70
N TYR A 34 -16.81 5.12 -6.36
CA TYR A 34 -17.59 6.24 -5.86
C TYR A 34 -18.96 5.71 -5.43
N LEU A 35 -19.17 5.64 -4.13
CA LEU A 35 -20.40 5.18 -3.50
C LEU A 35 -21.29 6.38 -3.20
N THR A 36 -22.50 6.38 -3.70
CA THR A 36 -23.55 7.38 -3.42
C THR A 36 -24.82 6.69 -2.94
N SER A 37 -25.80 7.46 -2.45
CA SER A 37 -27.12 6.95 -2.06
C SER A 37 -28.18 7.99 -2.29
N ASP A 38 -29.36 7.55 -2.72
CA ASP A 38 -30.52 8.43 -2.94
C ASP A 38 -31.02 9.04 -1.66
N GLU A 39 -30.89 8.34 -0.52
CA GLU A 39 -31.31 8.82 0.80
C GLU A 39 -30.31 9.79 1.47
N ALA A 40 -29.14 9.98 0.87
CA ALA A 40 -28.13 10.92 1.36
C ALA A 40 -27.51 11.74 0.21
N PRO A 41 -28.28 12.61 -0.45
CA PRO A 41 -27.81 13.41 -1.59
C PRO A 41 -26.57 14.21 -1.25
N GLY A 42 -25.58 14.19 -2.12
CA GLY A 42 -24.33 14.93 -1.96
C GLY A 42 -23.29 14.24 -1.06
N ARG A 43 -23.62 13.13 -0.39
CA ARG A 43 -22.66 12.31 0.34
C ARG A 43 -21.99 11.31 -0.59
N VAL A 44 -20.67 11.24 -0.55
CA VAL A 44 -19.87 10.34 -1.38
C VAL A 44 -18.95 9.50 -0.49
N GLY A 45 -18.89 8.20 -0.74
CA GLY A 45 -17.85 7.31 -0.23
C GLY A 45 -16.84 7.03 -1.32
N ILE A 46 -15.55 7.05 -1.00
CA ILE A 46 -14.48 6.76 -1.95
C ILE A 46 -13.67 5.57 -1.44
N GLY A 47 -13.46 4.58 -2.30
CA GLY A 47 -12.55 3.46 -2.08
C GLY A 47 -11.63 3.26 -3.27
N GLU A 48 -10.55 2.53 -3.07
CA GLU A 48 -9.59 2.17 -4.12
C GLU A 48 -9.38 0.67 -4.15
N CYS A 49 -9.59 0.07 -5.31
CA CYS A 49 -9.24 -1.31 -5.62
C CYS A 49 -7.95 -1.30 -6.45
N ALA A 50 -6.86 -1.84 -5.91
CA ALA A 50 -5.54 -1.66 -6.51
C ALA A 50 -4.68 -2.93 -6.38
N PRO A 51 -5.05 -4.04 -7.03
CA PRO A 51 -4.21 -5.22 -7.08
C PRO A 51 -2.88 -4.88 -7.76
N LEU A 52 -1.79 -5.42 -7.24
CA LEU A 52 -0.48 -5.22 -7.85
C LEU A 52 -0.20 -6.36 -8.84
N PRO A 53 0.07 -6.05 -10.12
CA PRO A 53 0.26 -7.06 -11.15
C PRO A 53 1.31 -8.10 -10.78
N LYS A 54 1.02 -9.38 -10.99
CA LYS A 54 1.87 -10.55 -10.70
C LYS A 54 2.24 -10.73 -9.21
N LEU A 55 1.64 -9.95 -8.30
CA LEU A 55 1.92 -10.02 -6.87
C LEU A 55 0.67 -10.25 -6.03
N SER A 56 -0.41 -9.51 -6.29
CA SER A 56 -1.67 -9.70 -5.58
C SER A 56 -2.35 -11.00 -5.98
N CYS A 57 -2.93 -11.71 -5.02
CA CYS A 57 -3.64 -12.97 -5.29
C CYS A 57 -4.89 -12.78 -6.15
N ASP A 58 -5.43 -11.58 -6.16
CA ASP A 58 -6.59 -11.17 -6.97
C ASP A 58 -6.22 -10.34 -8.22
N ASP A 59 -4.97 -10.42 -8.67
CA ASP A 59 -4.55 -9.94 -10.00
C ASP A 59 -5.01 -10.93 -11.08
N LEU A 60 -6.26 -10.83 -11.48
CA LEU A 60 -6.93 -11.76 -12.39
C LEU A 60 -7.15 -11.13 -13.77
N PRO A 61 -7.12 -11.94 -14.86
CA PRO A 61 -7.34 -11.44 -16.21
C PRO A 61 -8.71 -10.75 -16.42
N ASP A 62 -9.72 -11.22 -15.70
CA ASP A 62 -11.12 -10.75 -15.74
C ASP A 62 -11.48 -9.85 -14.55
N TYR A 63 -10.48 -9.27 -13.88
CA TYR A 63 -10.66 -8.44 -12.69
C TYR A 63 -11.75 -7.37 -12.82
N GLU A 64 -11.81 -6.67 -13.95
CA GLU A 64 -12.82 -5.62 -14.16
C GLU A 64 -14.25 -6.16 -14.22
N LEU A 65 -14.44 -7.34 -14.80
CA LEU A 65 -15.74 -8.00 -14.86
C LEU A 65 -16.18 -8.46 -13.46
N ILE A 66 -15.26 -9.06 -12.71
CA ILE A 66 -15.48 -9.48 -11.33
C ILE A 66 -15.82 -8.28 -10.45
N LEU A 67 -15.04 -7.19 -10.55
CA LEU A 67 -15.29 -5.96 -9.81
C LEU A 67 -16.68 -5.38 -10.12
N ALA A 68 -17.06 -5.31 -11.39
CA ALA A 68 -18.35 -4.80 -11.80
C ALA A 68 -19.51 -5.66 -11.26
N ASP A 69 -19.34 -6.98 -11.28
CA ASP A 69 -20.35 -7.92 -10.77
C ASP A 69 -20.51 -7.79 -9.24
N ILE A 70 -19.41 -7.76 -8.51
CA ILE A 70 -19.42 -7.57 -7.05
C ILE A 70 -20.03 -6.22 -6.67
N CYS A 71 -19.73 -5.14 -7.39
CA CYS A 71 -20.37 -3.85 -7.16
C CYS A 71 -21.89 -3.91 -7.33
N ARG A 72 -22.40 -4.55 -8.41
CA ARG A 72 -23.85 -4.74 -8.61
C ARG A 72 -24.50 -5.55 -7.48
N GLN A 73 -23.87 -6.63 -7.05
CA GLN A 73 -24.35 -7.43 -5.92
C GLN A 73 -24.37 -6.60 -4.62
N THR A 74 -23.34 -5.81 -4.39
CA THR A 74 -23.25 -4.93 -3.21
C THR A 74 -24.35 -3.84 -3.23
N GLU A 75 -24.68 -3.28 -4.39
CA GLU A 75 -25.80 -2.35 -4.55
C GLU A 75 -27.15 -3.01 -4.18
N GLN A 76 -27.35 -4.26 -4.61
CA GLN A 76 -28.57 -5.01 -4.32
C GLN A 76 -28.73 -5.39 -2.85
N THR A 77 -27.63 -5.78 -2.20
CA THR A 77 -27.63 -6.21 -0.78
C THR A 77 -27.49 -5.06 0.20
N GLY A 78 -27.00 -3.89 -0.25
CA GLY A 78 -26.77 -2.72 0.57
C GLY A 78 -25.49 -2.77 1.40
N MET A 79 -24.69 -3.84 1.28
CA MET A 79 -23.41 -4.00 1.97
C MET A 79 -22.54 -5.04 1.28
N PRO A 80 -21.20 -4.94 1.38
CA PRO A 80 -20.29 -5.97 0.87
C PRO A 80 -20.38 -7.25 1.73
N ASP A 81 -20.39 -8.41 1.09
CA ASP A 81 -20.23 -9.70 1.77
C ASP A 81 -18.73 -9.96 2.04
N THR A 82 -18.28 -9.64 3.25
CA THR A 82 -16.87 -9.70 3.63
C THR A 82 -16.30 -11.12 3.58
N GLU A 83 -17.10 -12.16 3.81
CA GLU A 83 -16.63 -13.55 3.75
C GLU A 83 -16.50 -14.04 2.30
N ALA A 84 -17.48 -13.76 1.46
CA ALA A 84 -17.44 -14.10 0.05
C ALA A 84 -16.32 -13.34 -0.71
N LEU A 85 -15.95 -12.15 -0.23
CA LEU A 85 -14.93 -11.31 -0.84
C LEU A 85 -13.50 -11.59 -0.37
N ARG A 86 -13.25 -12.51 0.54
CA ARG A 86 -11.89 -12.89 0.97
C ARG A 86 -10.94 -13.29 -0.16
N PRO A 87 -11.38 -13.96 -1.25
CA PRO A 87 -10.52 -14.22 -2.40
C PRO A 87 -10.13 -12.98 -3.20
N TYR A 88 -10.81 -11.84 -2.98
CA TYR A 88 -10.63 -10.58 -3.70
C TYR A 88 -10.27 -9.43 -2.74
N PRO A 89 -9.11 -9.49 -2.06
CA PRO A 89 -8.79 -8.56 -0.98
C PRO A 89 -8.69 -7.10 -1.44
N SER A 90 -8.30 -6.82 -2.67
CA SER A 90 -8.26 -5.44 -3.18
C SER A 90 -9.67 -4.88 -3.39
N ILE A 91 -10.63 -5.72 -3.83
CA ILE A 91 -12.04 -5.33 -4.00
C ILE A 91 -12.69 -5.13 -2.62
N LEU A 92 -12.46 -6.08 -1.71
CA LEU A 92 -12.97 -6.00 -0.33
C LEU A 92 -12.49 -4.71 0.33
N PHE A 93 -11.18 -4.42 0.28
CA PHE A 93 -10.63 -3.19 0.84
C PHE A 93 -11.25 -1.92 0.24
N GLY A 94 -11.42 -1.89 -1.08
CA GLY A 94 -12.04 -0.76 -1.78
C GLY A 94 -13.48 -0.53 -1.34
N LEU A 95 -14.30 -1.58 -1.26
CA LEU A 95 -15.69 -1.50 -0.82
C LEU A 95 -15.79 -1.10 0.65
N GLU A 96 -15.07 -1.76 1.56
CA GLU A 96 -15.08 -1.42 2.99
C GLU A 96 -14.67 0.04 3.22
N THR A 97 -13.64 0.51 2.51
CA THR A 97 -13.18 1.90 2.58
C THR A 97 -14.24 2.87 2.07
N ALA A 98 -14.87 2.59 0.92
CA ALA A 98 -15.93 3.42 0.35
C ALA A 98 -17.12 3.54 1.32
N PHE A 99 -17.60 2.42 1.84
CA PHE A 99 -18.71 2.41 2.81
C PHE A 99 -18.36 3.12 4.11
N ARG A 100 -17.12 2.95 4.60
CA ARG A 100 -16.69 3.64 5.81
C ARG A 100 -16.57 5.15 5.59
N HIS A 101 -15.95 5.58 4.48
CA HIS A 101 -15.89 6.98 4.10
C HIS A 101 -17.30 7.58 3.94
N PHE A 102 -18.21 6.87 3.28
CA PHE A 102 -19.61 7.29 3.15
C PHE A 102 -20.27 7.51 4.52
N ARG A 103 -20.05 6.61 5.48
CA ARG A 103 -20.62 6.70 6.83
C ARG A 103 -20.04 7.84 7.65
N THR A 104 -18.72 8.02 7.62
CA THR A 104 -18.04 9.07 8.39
C THR A 104 -18.19 10.46 7.77
N GLY A 105 -18.40 10.53 6.46
CA GLY A 105 -18.43 11.78 5.70
C GLY A 105 -17.05 12.46 5.58
N SER A 106 -15.97 11.77 5.91
CA SER A 106 -14.60 12.29 5.85
C SER A 106 -13.59 11.18 5.61
N PHE A 107 -12.37 11.54 5.19
CA PHE A 107 -11.25 10.61 5.10
C PHE A 107 -10.65 10.20 6.46
N SER A 108 -11.11 10.79 7.55
CA SER A 108 -10.80 10.33 8.90
C SER A 108 -11.65 9.10 9.22
N LEU A 109 -11.23 7.94 8.70
CA LEU A 109 -12.01 6.70 8.73
C LEU A 109 -12.12 6.10 10.13
N TRP A 110 -11.18 6.39 11.02
CA TRP A 110 -11.17 5.97 12.43
C TRP A 110 -10.87 7.17 13.31
N ASP A 111 -11.57 7.28 14.43
CA ASP A 111 -11.28 8.30 15.44
C ASP A 111 -10.19 7.82 16.39
N THR A 112 -8.94 8.20 16.08
CA THR A 112 -7.75 7.89 16.86
C THR A 112 -6.89 9.14 17.05
N PRO A 113 -6.02 9.20 18.06
CA PRO A 113 -5.06 10.31 18.18
C PRO A 113 -4.21 10.53 16.93
N PHE A 114 -3.85 9.44 16.23
CA PHE A 114 -3.11 9.53 14.97
C PHE A 114 -3.93 10.19 13.85
N SER A 115 -5.18 9.76 13.66
CA SER A 115 -6.04 10.32 12.61
C SER A 115 -6.44 11.78 12.87
N ARG A 116 -6.41 12.22 14.14
CA ARG A 116 -6.60 13.61 14.53
C ARG A 116 -5.32 14.46 14.46
N GLY A 117 -4.15 13.84 14.15
CA GLY A 117 -2.86 14.53 14.14
C GLY A 117 -2.27 14.84 15.53
N GLU A 118 -2.82 14.23 16.58
CA GLU A 118 -2.39 14.44 17.98
C GLU A 118 -1.21 13.55 18.37
N ALA A 119 -1.00 12.44 17.66
CA ALA A 119 0.09 11.49 17.90
C ALA A 119 0.68 10.99 16.59
N GLY A 120 2.00 10.74 16.58
CA GLY A 120 2.70 10.09 15.49
C GLY A 120 2.71 8.56 15.64
N ILE A 121 2.97 7.88 14.52
CA ILE A 121 3.28 6.44 14.51
C ILE A 121 4.76 6.28 14.18
N PRO A 122 5.57 5.58 14.99
CA PRO A 122 6.98 5.32 14.68
C PRO A 122 7.10 4.51 13.38
N ILE A 123 7.94 4.97 12.46
CA ILE A 123 8.22 4.30 11.20
C ILE A 123 9.72 4.07 11.03
N ASN A 124 10.11 3.06 10.27
CA ASN A 124 11.49 2.86 9.86
C ASN A 124 11.86 3.71 8.64
N GLY A 125 13.12 4.10 8.53
CA GLY A 125 13.72 4.54 7.28
C GLY A 125 13.91 3.35 6.35
N LEU A 126 13.21 3.31 5.23
CA LEU A 126 13.34 2.25 4.24
C LEU A 126 14.50 2.55 3.28
N ILE A 127 15.38 1.56 3.10
CA ILE A 127 16.37 1.51 2.04
C ILE A 127 15.82 0.57 0.97
N TRP A 128 15.43 1.16 -0.14
CA TRP A 128 14.84 0.44 -1.26
C TRP A 128 15.92 -0.28 -2.08
N MET A 129 15.52 -1.38 -2.75
CA MET A 129 16.41 -2.13 -3.64
C MET A 129 17.03 -1.24 -4.71
N GLY A 130 18.32 -1.44 -4.98
CA GLY A 130 19.10 -0.73 -5.98
C GLY A 130 20.47 -1.37 -6.12
N ASP A 131 21.36 -0.75 -6.89
CA ASP A 131 22.79 -1.06 -6.85
C ASP A 131 23.39 -0.59 -5.52
N TYR A 132 24.59 -1.08 -5.20
CA TYR A 132 25.30 -0.76 -3.95
C TYR A 132 25.39 0.75 -3.70
N LYS A 133 25.73 1.55 -4.73
CA LYS A 133 25.90 2.99 -4.60
C LYS A 133 24.59 3.69 -4.21
N LYS A 134 23.50 3.35 -4.90
CA LYS A 134 22.17 3.91 -4.61
C LYS A 134 21.67 3.53 -3.21
N MET A 135 21.94 2.31 -2.77
CA MET A 135 21.56 1.86 -1.43
C MET A 135 22.39 2.61 -0.37
N LEU A 136 23.67 2.83 -0.60
CA LEU A 136 24.53 3.60 0.31
C LEU A 136 24.06 5.07 0.42
N GLU A 137 23.76 5.72 -0.70
CA GLU A 137 23.21 7.09 -0.72
C GLU A 137 21.88 7.18 0.06
N GLN A 138 21.00 6.20 -0.08
CA GLN A 138 19.76 6.14 0.71
C GLN A 138 20.04 5.97 2.22
N ILE A 139 21.02 5.14 2.59
CA ILE A 139 21.43 4.92 3.99
C ILE A 139 21.90 6.24 4.58
N GLU A 140 22.85 6.91 3.94
CA GLU A 140 23.39 8.19 4.41
C GLU A 140 22.30 9.25 4.60
N MET A 141 21.37 9.36 3.63
CA MET A 141 20.23 10.26 3.72
C MET A 141 19.34 9.92 4.94
N LYS A 142 19.01 8.64 5.17
CA LYS A 142 18.17 8.22 6.30
C LYS A 142 18.87 8.44 7.65
N MET A 143 20.17 8.22 7.70
CA MET A 143 20.97 8.50 8.90
C MET A 143 20.96 9.99 9.25
N GLN A 144 21.18 10.86 8.24
CA GLN A 144 21.15 12.32 8.42
C GLN A 144 19.78 12.84 8.86
N THR A 145 18.68 12.21 8.42
CA THR A 145 17.31 12.58 8.79
C THR A 145 16.87 12.07 10.17
N GLY A 146 17.72 11.36 10.89
CA GLY A 146 17.49 10.99 12.30
C GLY A 146 16.60 9.78 12.52
N PHE A 147 16.45 8.87 11.54
CA PHE A 147 15.75 7.60 11.74
C PHE A 147 16.48 6.73 12.77
N ARG A 148 15.74 6.18 13.74
CA ARG A 148 16.25 5.25 14.75
C ARG A 148 16.06 3.78 14.41
N CYS A 149 15.34 3.48 13.32
CA CYS A 149 15.19 2.15 12.74
C CYS A 149 15.39 2.27 11.24
N ILE A 150 16.29 1.47 10.68
CA ILE A 150 16.56 1.39 9.25
C ILE A 150 16.25 -0.02 8.77
N LYS A 151 15.42 -0.13 7.74
CA LYS A 151 15.06 -1.40 7.09
C LYS A 151 15.68 -1.47 5.70
N LEU A 152 16.57 -2.44 5.46
CA LEU A 152 17.15 -2.72 4.15
C LEU A 152 16.39 -3.87 3.47
N LYS A 153 16.06 -3.69 2.20
CA LYS A 153 15.67 -4.81 1.35
C LYS A 153 16.92 -5.50 0.84
N ILE A 154 17.05 -6.81 1.09
CA ILE A 154 18.20 -7.64 0.73
C ILE A 154 17.79 -8.75 -0.25
N GLY A 155 18.78 -9.42 -0.87
CA GLY A 155 18.56 -10.48 -1.85
C GLY A 155 18.41 -10.00 -3.29
N ALA A 156 18.79 -8.73 -3.58
CA ALA A 156 18.74 -8.15 -4.93
C ALA A 156 20.12 -7.93 -5.56
N ILE A 157 21.17 -7.81 -4.75
CA ILE A 157 22.57 -7.65 -5.16
C ILE A 157 23.43 -8.76 -4.55
N ASN A 158 24.73 -8.73 -4.78
CA ASN A 158 25.66 -9.69 -4.20
C ASN A 158 25.61 -9.63 -2.68
N PHE A 159 25.56 -10.77 -2.00
CA PHE A 159 25.46 -10.87 -0.54
C PHE A 159 26.60 -10.14 0.19
N GLU A 160 27.84 -10.20 -0.33
CA GLU A 160 28.97 -9.48 0.30
C GLU A 160 28.81 -7.96 0.23
N GLU A 161 28.21 -7.44 -0.83
CA GLU A 161 27.86 -6.02 -0.96
C GLU A 161 26.76 -5.63 0.05
N GLU A 162 25.73 -6.47 0.20
CA GLU A 162 24.67 -6.24 1.21
C GLU A 162 25.24 -6.26 2.64
N LEU A 163 26.13 -7.22 2.92
CA LEU A 163 26.83 -7.30 4.21
C LEU A 163 27.71 -6.06 4.45
N ALA A 164 28.37 -5.54 3.40
CA ALA A 164 29.16 -4.32 3.49
C ALA A 164 28.30 -3.09 3.85
N LEU A 165 27.07 -2.98 3.30
CA LEU A 165 26.12 -1.91 3.66
C LEU A 165 25.72 -2.01 5.15
N LEU A 166 25.43 -3.20 5.66
CA LEU A 166 25.10 -3.41 7.08
C LEU A 166 26.28 -3.05 7.99
N LYS A 167 27.50 -3.46 7.61
CA LYS A 167 28.74 -3.11 8.34
C LYS A 167 28.97 -1.61 8.32
N HIS A 168 28.70 -0.93 7.20
CA HIS A 168 28.81 0.53 7.09
C HIS A 168 27.90 1.23 8.11
N ILE A 169 26.65 0.84 8.23
CA ILE A 169 25.74 1.40 9.24
C ILE A 169 26.27 1.15 10.64
N ARG A 170 26.72 -0.07 10.93
CA ARG A 170 27.22 -0.45 12.27
C ARG A 170 28.56 0.20 12.63
N ALA A 171 29.36 0.62 11.67
CA ALA A 171 30.57 1.40 11.91
C ALA A 171 30.28 2.82 12.43
N HIS A 172 29.10 3.38 12.08
CA HIS A 172 28.70 4.72 12.48
C HIS A 172 27.73 4.73 13.66
N PHE A 173 26.92 3.68 13.83
CA PHE A 173 25.87 3.61 14.85
C PHE A 173 25.86 2.25 15.55
N SER A 174 25.87 2.28 16.86
CA SER A 174 25.69 1.09 17.69
C SER A 174 24.28 0.50 17.56
N ALA A 175 24.08 -0.73 18.02
CA ALA A 175 22.76 -1.35 18.07
C ALA A 175 21.79 -0.67 19.05
N LYS A 176 22.31 0.14 19.98
CA LYS A 176 21.49 0.92 20.91
C LYS A 176 20.96 2.22 20.28
N GLU A 177 21.68 2.74 19.28
CA GLU A 177 21.32 3.99 18.61
C GLU A 177 20.37 3.75 17.43
N ILE A 178 20.64 2.70 16.61
CA ILE A 178 19.84 2.37 15.44
C ILE A 178 19.50 0.88 15.41
N GLU A 179 18.21 0.57 15.40
CA GLU A 179 17.70 -0.75 15.07
C GLU A 179 17.87 -1.02 13.56
N LEU A 180 18.46 -2.17 13.20
CA LEU A 180 18.54 -2.63 11.82
C LEU A 180 17.52 -3.76 11.58
N ARG A 181 16.76 -3.62 10.51
CA ARG A 181 15.88 -4.66 9.98
C ARG A 181 16.31 -5.01 8.57
N VAL A 182 16.18 -6.27 8.21
CA VAL A 182 16.40 -6.75 6.84
C VAL A 182 15.15 -7.47 6.34
N ASP A 183 14.87 -7.35 5.05
CA ASP A 183 13.72 -7.96 4.40
C ASP A 183 14.18 -8.59 3.09
N ALA A 184 14.23 -9.92 3.08
CA ALA A 184 14.71 -10.69 1.94
C ALA A 184 13.63 -10.96 0.88
N ASN A 185 12.36 -10.67 1.15
CA ASN A 185 11.25 -10.91 0.21
C ASN A 185 11.24 -12.33 -0.41
N GLY A 186 11.71 -13.34 0.32
CA GLY A 186 11.80 -14.71 -0.17
C GLY A 186 12.97 -14.95 -1.15
N ALA A 187 14.04 -14.16 -1.08
CA ALA A 187 15.19 -14.28 -1.99
C ALA A 187 16.18 -15.39 -1.61
N PHE A 188 16.08 -16.00 -0.44
CA PHE A 188 16.95 -17.07 0.07
C PHE A 188 16.18 -18.35 0.29
#